data_91579d0d5c4b68a226fa93e3cf3a29a4
#
_entry.id   91579d0d5c4b68a226fa93e3cf3a29a4
#
_cell.length_a   1.000
_cell.length_b   1.000
_cell.length_c   1.000
_cell.angle_alpha   90.00
_cell.angle_beta   90.00
_cell.angle_gamma   90.00
#
_symmetry.space_group_name_H-M   'P 1'
#
loop_
_entity.id
_entity.type
_entity.pdbx_description
1 polymer ?
#
loop_
_entity_poly.entity_id
_entity_poly.type
_entity_poly.pdbx_seq_one_letter_code
_entity_poly.pdbx_strand_id
1 'polypeptide(L)'
;MKFFNRILLVFASVFVLTGCVNDKDNPSGEIDLGPGDKLPKFSVLMNDGSTIDRAQLVGTPSLIAFFHTECRDCQKELPVLQEVFENYGDKIKFVGIGTGDTSETLEKYWAENGLTFPYSQQDNRDVLHLFAPGTVPHIFISDRSGTIRYVHIDYPLATYDDMAKELNELLK
;
A
#
# COMPACT_ATOMS: atom_id res chain seq x y z
N MET A 1 73.53 23.09 -20.99
CA MET A 1 72.72 21.93 -21.30
C MET A 1 71.54 21.94 -20.33
N LYS A 2 70.33 22.25 -20.87
CA LYS A 2 69.09 22.47 -20.05
C LYS A 2 68.21 21.22 -20.15
N PHE A 3 67.96 20.55 -19.04
CA PHE A 3 67.02 19.47 -18.95
C PHE A 3 65.63 20.03 -18.68
N PHE A 4 64.73 19.90 -19.66
CA PHE A 4 63.32 20.26 -19.53
C PHE A 4 62.56 19.09 -18.88
N ASN A 5 62.09 19.29 -17.64
CA ASN A 5 61.25 18.33 -16.90
C ASN A 5 59.77 18.54 -17.31
N ARG A 6 59.18 17.61 -18.09
CA ARG A 6 57.76 17.64 -18.45
C ARG A 6 56.98 16.92 -17.38
N ILE A 7 56.32 17.70 -16.55
CA ILE A 7 55.32 17.19 -15.61
C ILE A 7 54.01 16.92 -16.39
N LEU A 8 53.62 15.63 -16.45
CA LEU A 8 52.39 15.17 -17.03
C LEU A 8 51.29 15.23 -15.96
N LEU A 9 50.42 16.22 -16.04
CA LEU A 9 49.21 16.35 -15.18
C LEU A 9 48.13 15.39 -15.70
N VAL A 10 47.90 14.30 -14.99
CA VAL A 10 46.76 13.40 -15.21
C VAL A 10 45.55 14.02 -14.51
N PHE A 11 44.60 14.56 -15.26
CA PHE A 11 43.30 14.95 -14.76
C PHE A 11 42.44 13.70 -14.58
N ALA A 12 42.27 13.26 -13.35
CA ALA A 12 41.29 12.25 -13.01
C ALA A 12 39.90 12.92 -12.96
N SER A 13 39.11 12.70 -14.02
CA SER A 13 37.70 13.13 -14.05
C SER A 13 36.89 12.23 -13.10
N VAL A 14 36.54 12.75 -11.94
CA VAL A 14 35.55 12.11 -11.04
C VAL A 14 34.18 12.35 -11.64
N PHE A 15 33.61 11.31 -12.25
CA PHE A 15 32.21 11.30 -12.66
C PHE A 15 31.33 11.09 -11.44
N VAL A 16 30.82 12.18 -10.87
CA VAL A 16 29.78 12.12 -9.84
C VAL A 16 28.45 11.80 -10.53
N LEU A 17 28.02 10.54 -10.43
CA LEU A 17 26.66 10.15 -10.79
C LEU A 17 25.72 10.71 -9.71
N THR A 18 25.18 11.89 -9.95
CA THR A 18 24.03 12.41 -9.21
C THR A 18 22.82 11.59 -9.65
N GLY A 19 22.49 10.56 -8.86
CA GLY A 19 21.21 9.89 -8.98
C GLY A 19 20.11 10.90 -8.68
N CYS A 20 19.29 11.22 -9.67
CA CYS A 20 18.04 11.96 -9.46
C CYS A 20 17.14 11.09 -8.58
N VAL A 21 17.04 11.44 -7.31
CA VAL A 21 15.91 11.02 -6.47
C VAL A 21 14.72 11.78 -7.01
N ASN A 22 13.74 11.06 -7.58
CA ASN A 22 12.46 11.64 -7.97
C ASN A 22 11.67 11.87 -6.68
N ASP A 23 11.94 12.95 -5.97
CA ASP A 23 11.00 13.49 -5.01
C ASP A 23 9.82 14.03 -5.83
N LYS A 24 8.68 13.34 -5.77
CA LYS A 24 7.43 13.95 -6.21
C LYS A 24 7.18 15.12 -5.28
N ASP A 25 7.38 16.33 -5.81
CA ASP A 25 7.06 17.57 -5.11
C ASP A 25 5.55 17.62 -4.84
N ASN A 26 5.14 17.09 -3.69
CA ASN A 26 3.82 17.35 -3.13
C ASN A 26 3.91 18.64 -2.30
N PRO A 27 3.36 19.77 -2.79
CA PRO A 27 3.50 21.07 -2.14
C PRO A 27 2.81 21.17 -0.77
N SER A 28 1.94 20.20 -0.41
CA SER A 28 1.29 20.12 0.90
C SER A 28 2.13 19.38 1.95
N GLY A 29 3.18 18.66 1.55
CA GLY A 29 3.95 17.79 2.45
C GLY A 29 3.18 16.55 2.94
N GLU A 30 1.96 16.32 2.44
CA GLU A 30 1.16 15.14 2.74
C GLU A 30 1.65 13.93 1.92
N ILE A 31 1.68 12.78 2.56
CA ILE A 31 2.06 11.52 1.89
C ILE A 31 0.90 11.10 0.99
N ASP A 32 1.19 10.83 -0.28
CA ASP A 32 0.24 10.28 -1.26
C ASP A 32 0.99 9.26 -2.13
N LEU A 33 0.98 8.01 -1.69
CA LEU A 33 1.71 6.93 -2.34
C LEU A 33 0.97 6.45 -3.58
N GLY A 34 1.73 6.18 -4.63
CA GLY A 34 1.21 5.70 -5.90
C GLY A 34 2.01 4.54 -6.48
N PRO A 35 1.66 4.10 -7.71
CA PRO A 35 2.39 3.05 -8.40
C PRO A 35 3.88 3.37 -8.55
N GLY A 36 4.73 2.44 -8.11
CA GLY A 36 6.19 2.58 -8.07
C GLY A 36 6.76 2.90 -6.67
N ASP A 37 5.95 3.43 -5.76
CA ASP A 37 6.38 3.69 -4.40
C ASP A 37 6.46 2.40 -3.58
N LYS A 38 7.26 2.40 -2.51
CA LYS A 38 7.33 1.28 -1.57
C LYS A 38 6.27 1.42 -0.49
N LEU A 39 5.69 0.30 -0.07
CA LEU A 39 4.87 0.29 1.14
C LEU A 39 5.62 0.97 2.29
N PRO A 40 4.98 1.86 3.05
CA PRO A 40 5.61 2.55 4.18
C PRO A 40 5.89 1.55 5.31
N LYS A 41 6.63 1.98 6.31
CA LYS A 41 6.77 1.21 7.55
C LYS A 41 5.51 1.41 8.38
N PHE A 42 4.78 0.35 8.65
CA PHE A 42 3.62 0.33 9.55
C PHE A 42 3.54 -1.02 10.27
N SER A 43 2.74 -1.09 11.31
CA SER A 43 2.41 -2.32 12.03
C SER A 43 1.00 -2.20 12.59
N VAL A 44 0.18 -3.22 12.39
CA VAL A 44 -1.22 -3.26 12.82
C VAL A 44 -1.55 -4.60 13.50
N LEU A 45 -2.36 -4.54 14.54
CA LEU A 45 -2.92 -5.73 15.20
C LEU A 45 -4.19 -6.14 14.47
N MET A 46 -4.25 -7.37 14.01
CA MET A 46 -5.40 -7.94 13.29
C MET A 46 -6.45 -8.48 14.27
N ASN A 47 -7.66 -8.65 13.79
CA ASN A 47 -8.80 -9.18 14.56
C ASN A 47 -8.62 -10.63 15.03
N ASP A 48 -7.70 -11.39 14.46
CA ASP A 48 -7.32 -12.75 14.89
C ASP A 48 -6.20 -12.75 15.95
N GLY A 49 -5.73 -11.58 16.39
CA GLY A 49 -4.64 -11.39 17.34
C GLY A 49 -3.24 -11.45 16.73
N SER A 50 -3.11 -11.70 15.44
CA SER A 50 -1.83 -11.60 14.74
C SER A 50 -1.42 -10.14 14.53
N THR A 51 -0.12 -9.91 14.29
CA THR A 51 0.37 -8.58 13.92
C THR A 51 0.85 -8.64 12.48
N ILE A 52 0.46 -7.68 11.67
CA ILE A 52 0.95 -7.52 10.31
C ILE A 52 1.78 -6.24 10.25
N ASP A 53 3.00 -6.39 9.74
CA ASP A 53 3.88 -5.27 9.40
C ASP A 53 4.36 -5.34 7.94
N ARG A 54 5.03 -4.29 7.48
CA ARG A 54 5.56 -4.26 6.11
C ARG A 54 6.46 -5.45 5.76
N ALA A 55 7.26 -5.96 6.71
CA ALA A 55 8.21 -7.03 6.43
C ALA A 55 7.49 -8.34 6.10
N GLN A 56 6.33 -8.58 6.71
CA GLN A 56 5.51 -9.78 6.46
C GLN A 56 4.74 -9.71 5.13
N LEU A 57 4.63 -8.52 4.52
CA LEU A 57 4.02 -8.33 3.20
C LEU A 57 5.02 -8.52 2.05
N VAL A 58 6.32 -8.55 2.34
CA VAL A 58 7.36 -8.85 1.34
C VAL A 58 7.43 -10.35 1.07
N GLY A 59 7.58 -10.75 -0.19
CA GLY A 59 7.62 -12.14 -0.65
C GLY A 59 6.32 -12.64 -1.27
N THR A 60 5.20 -11.98 -0.97
CA THR A 60 3.87 -12.31 -1.50
C THR A 60 3.18 -11.02 -1.95
N PRO A 61 2.44 -10.98 -3.06
CA PRO A 61 1.62 -9.82 -3.39
C PRO A 61 0.65 -9.51 -2.25
N SER A 62 0.32 -8.25 -2.04
CA SER A 62 -0.61 -7.85 -0.99
C SER A 62 -1.69 -6.90 -1.48
N LEU A 63 -2.85 -6.97 -0.85
CA LEU A 63 -3.94 -6.02 -0.98
C LEU A 63 -4.21 -5.42 0.40
N ILE A 64 -4.09 -4.10 0.51
CA ILE A 64 -4.37 -3.33 1.73
C ILE A 64 -5.56 -2.42 1.41
N ALA A 65 -6.67 -2.57 2.15
CA ALA A 65 -7.88 -1.79 1.95
C ALA A 65 -8.20 -0.97 3.21
N PHE A 66 -8.23 0.35 3.08
CA PHE A 66 -8.68 1.27 4.11
C PHE A 66 -10.15 1.59 3.92
N PHE A 67 -10.92 1.50 4.99
CA PHE A 67 -12.37 1.70 4.97
C PHE A 67 -12.88 2.30 6.29
N HIS A 68 -14.15 2.68 6.28
CA HIS A 68 -14.94 3.05 7.46
C HIS A 68 -16.36 2.52 7.27
N THR A 69 -16.95 1.88 8.30
CA THR A 69 -18.26 1.20 8.16
C THR A 69 -19.42 2.14 7.86
N GLU A 70 -19.34 3.41 8.25
CA GLU A 70 -20.36 4.43 7.93
C GLU A 70 -20.12 5.11 6.57
N CYS A 71 -19.01 4.84 5.88
CA CYS A 71 -18.74 5.39 4.56
C CYS A 71 -19.58 4.65 3.51
N ARG A 72 -20.46 5.38 2.81
CA ARG A 72 -21.40 4.82 1.82
C ARG A 72 -20.69 4.06 0.70
N ASP A 73 -19.58 4.58 0.21
CA ASP A 73 -18.84 3.96 -0.88
C ASP A 73 -18.00 2.78 -0.39
N CYS A 74 -17.51 2.83 0.83
CA CYS A 74 -16.92 1.66 1.49
C CYS A 74 -17.94 0.51 1.64
N GLN A 75 -19.18 0.81 2.03
CA GLN A 75 -20.25 -0.20 2.13
C GLN A 75 -20.56 -0.91 0.81
N LYS A 76 -20.34 -0.25 -0.32
CA LYS A 76 -20.50 -0.86 -1.66
C LYS A 76 -19.28 -1.69 -2.05
N GLU A 77 -18.07 -1.28 -1.64
CA GLU A 77 -16.82 -1.92 -2.01
C GLU A 77 -16.47 -3.12 -1.12
N LEU A 78 -16.87 -3.11 0.17
CA LEU A 78 -16.61 -4.21 1.11
C LEU A 78 -17.11 -5.58 0.63
N PRO A 79 -18.31 -5.74 0.03
CA PRO A 79 -18.73 -7.00 -0.57
C PRO A 79 -17.84 -7.44 -1.75
N VAL A 80 -17.36 -6.51 -2.56
CA VAL A 80 -16.43 -6.79 -3.66
C VAL A 80 -15.08 -7.26 -3.11
N LEU A 81 -14.58 -6.64 -2.05
CA LEU A 81 -13.37 -7.06 -1.34
C LEU A 81 -13.54 -8.46 -0.73
N GLN A 82 -14.72 -8.81 -0.25
CA GLN A 82 -15.03 -10.17 0.22
C GLN A 82 -14.90 -11.19 -0.91
N GLU A 83 -15.45 -10.90 -2.08
CA GLU A 83 -15.32 -11.78 -3.25
C GLU A 83 -13.85 -11.93 -3.68
N VAL A 84 -13.08 -10.86 -3.67
CA VAL A 84 -11.63 -10.91 -3.92
C VAL A 84 -10.93 -11.78 -2.88
N PHE A 85 -11.25 -11.64 -1.60
CA PHE A 85 -10.67 -12.46 -0.55
C PHE A 85 -10.99 -13.95 -0.71
N GLU A 86 -12.21 -14.30 -1.06
CA GLU A 86 -12.63 -15.69 -1.29
C GLU A 86 -11.83 -16.37 -2.43
N ASN A 87 -11.45 -15.62 -3.46
CA ASN A 87 -10.75 -16.16 -4.63
C ASN A 87 -9.22 -16.06 -4.56
N TYR A 88 -8.69 -15.13 -3.76
CA TYR A 88 -7.26 -14.81 -3.72
C TYR A 88 -6.64 -14.82 -2.34
N GLY A 89 -7.41 -14.90 -1.25
CA GLY A 89 -6.91 -14.77 0.12
C GLY A 89 -5.86 -15.80 0.52
N ASP A 90 -5.83 -16.97 -0.12
CA ASP A 90 -4.81 -17.99 0.03
C ASP A 90 -3.51 -17.74 -0.78
N LYS A 91 -3.57 -16.82 -1.76
CA LYS A 91 -2.49 -16.51 -2.70
C LYS A 91 -1.79 -15.19 -2.43
N ILE A 92 -2.44 -14.30 -1.68
CA ILE A 92 -1.95 -12.95 -1.37
C ILE A 92 -2.01 -12.68 0.14
N LYS A 93 -1.36 -11.60 0.58
CA LYS A 93 -1.60 -11.03 1.90
C LYS A 93 -2.74 -10.02 1.82
N PHE A 94 -3.87 -10.34 2.44
CA PHE A 94 -5.05 -9.47 2.48
C PHE A 94 -5.12 -8.76 3.83
N VAL A 95 -5.23 -7.44 3.84
CA VAL A 95 -5.23 -6.61 5.07
C VAL A 95 -6.34 -5.56 4.96
N GLY A 96 -7.45 -5.77 5.65
CA GLY A 96 -8.44 -4.71 5.85
C GLY A 96 -8.00 -3.78 6.99
N ILE A 97 -8.17 -2.47 6.86
CA ILE A 97 -7.87 -1.49 7.91
C ILE A 97 -9.07 -0.56 8.09
N GLY A 98 -9.83 -0.79 9.16
CA GLY A 98 -10.93 0.09 9.58
C GLY A 98 -10.38 1.34 10.23
N THR A 99 -10.81 2.51 9.80
CA THR A 99 -10.28 3.81 10.25
C THR A 99 -11.32 4.59 11.05
N GLY A 100 -11.18 4.63 12.38
CA GLY A 100 -12.09 5.37 13.27
C GLY A 100 -13.32 4.59 13.72
N ASP A 101 -13.45 3.34 13.33
CA ASP A 101 -14.46 2.42 13.85
C ASP A 101 -14.02 1.85 15.20
N THR A 102 -14.96 1.52 16.09
CA THR A 102 -14.68 0.72 17.28
C THR A 102 -14.63 -0.77 16.95
N SER A 103 -13.95 -1.57 17.77
CA SER A 103 -13.94 -3.04 17.61
C SER A 103 -15.35 -3.62 17.58
N GLU A 104 -16.23 -3.17 18.48
CA GLU A 104 -17.63 -3.62 18.55
C GLU A 104 -18.39 -3.30 17.24
N THR A 105 -18.19 -2.11 16.67
CA THR A 105 -18.81 -1.71 15.41
C THR A 105 -18.33 -2.60 14.27
N LEU A 106 -17.03 -2.86 14.17
CA LEU A 106 -16.47 -3.73 13.12
C LEU A 106 -16.94 -5.17 13.27
N GLU A 107 -16.86 -5.76 14.45
CA GLU A 107 -17.32 -7.14 14.71
C GLU A 107 -18.78 -7.31 14.30
N LYS A 108 -19.64 -6.37 14.73
CA LYS A 108 -21.05 -6.37 14.37
C LYS A 108 -21.25 -6.25 12.85
N TYR A 109 -20.58 -5.30 12.23
CA TYR A 109 -20.70 -5.08 10.77
C TYR A 109 -20.25 -6.31 9.98
N TRP A 110 -19.12 -6.95 10.34
CA TRP A 110 -18.64 -8.18 9.72
C TRP A 110 -19.65 -9.31 9.83
N ALA A 111 -20.20 -9.52 11.01
CA ALA A 111 -21.21 -10.56 11.24
C ALA A 111 -22.51 -10.32 10.45
N GLU A 112 -23.01 -9.08 10.44
CA GLU A 112 -24.26 -8.72 9.76
C GLU A 112 -24.15 -8.77 8.24
N ASN A 113 -22.95 -8.52 7.68
CA ASN A 113 -22.72 -8.50 6.23
C ASN A 113 -22.00 -9.75 5.70
N GLY A 114 -21.75 -10.76 6.54
CA GLY A 114 -21.10 -12.02 6.15
C GLY A 114 -19.67 -11.84 5.67
N LEU A 115 -18.95 -10.82 6.16
CA LEU A 115 -17.57 -10.58 5.81
C LEU A 115 -16.64 -11.50 6.62
N THR A 116 -15.61 -12.05 5.97
CA THR A 116 -14.68 -12.99 6.60
C THR A 116 -13.21 -12.64 6.39
N PHE A 117 -12.91 -11.66 5.55
CA PHE A 117 -11.52 -11.23 5.38
C PHE A 117 -10.97 -10.58 6.65
N PRO A 118 -9.65 -10.75 6.91
CA PRO A 118 -9.03 -10.23 8.12
C PRO A 118 -8.97 -8.70 8.11
N TYR A 119 -9.17 -8.10 9.29
CA TYR A 119 -9.10 -6.66 9.44
C TYR A 119 -8.34 -6.24 10.71
N SER A 120 -7.86 -5.03 10.69
CA SER A 120 -7.32 -4.30 11.84
C SER A 120 -8.23 -3.13 12.17
N GLN A 121 -8.56 -2.98 13.43
CA GLN A 121 -9.27 -1.81 13.94
C GLN A 121 -8.25 -0.72 14.29
N GLN A 122 -8.50 0.51 13.83
CA GLN A 122 -7.71 1.69 14.16
C GLN A 122 -8.63 2.77 14.73
N ASP A 123 -8.28 3.33 15.88
CA ASP A 123 -9.04 4.41 16.55
C ASP A 123 -9.03 5.72 15.74
N ASN A 124 -8.09 5.85 14.83
CA ASN A 124 -7.85 7.06 14.03
C ASN A 124 -7.38 6.73 12.62
N ARG A 125 -6.86 7.72 11.92
CA ARG A 125 -6.34 7.60 10.54
C ARG A 125 -4.82 7.61 10.44
N ASP A 126 -4.10 7.43 11.53
CA ASP A 126 -2.63 7.56 11.54
C ASP A 126 -1.97 6.56 10.58
N VAL A 127 -2.46 5.31 10.53
CA VAL A 127 -1.93 4.33 9.57
C VAL A 127 -2.26 4.72 8.14
N LEU A 128 -3.49 5.19 7.86
CA LEU A 128 -3.88 5.67 6.52
C LEU A 128 -2.98 6.84 6.08
N HIS A 129 -2.66 7.76 6.98
CA HIS A 129 -1.84 8.94 6.67
C HIS A 129 -0.38 8.59 6.33
N LEU A 130 0.07 7.36 6.59
CA LEU A 130 1.35 6.86 6.06
C LEU A 130 1.28 6.50 4.56
N PHE A 131 0.09 6.37 4.00
CA PHE A 131 -0.17 5.96 2.62
C PHE A 131 -0.77 7.08 1.78
N ALA A 132 -1.74 7.81 2.32
CA ALA A 132 -2.54 8.77 1.59
C ALA A 132 -3.11 9.88 2.50
N PRO A 133 -3.56 11.02 1.93
CA PRO A 133 -4.04 12.16 2.72
C PRO A 133 -5.39 11.98 3.44
N GLY A 134 -5.98 10.80 3.42
CA GLY A 134 -7.03 10.48 4.39
C GLY A 134 -8.46 10.30 3.87
N THR A 135 -8.67 10.01 2.59
CA THR A 135 -9.97 9.57 2.07
C THR A 135 -10.12 8.05 2.13
N VAL A 136 -11.35 7.56 2.31
CA VAL A 136 -11.72 6.15 2.18
C VAL A 136 -12.97 6.03 1.30
N PRO A 137 -13.15 4.94 0.53
CA PRO A 137 -12.27 3.77 0.46
C PRO A 137 -10.94 4.08 -0.24
N HIS A 138 -9.89 3.33 0.14
CA HIS A 138 -8.58 3.46 -0.50
C HIS A 138 -7.91 2.08 -0.52
N ILE A 139 -7.57 1.57 -1.69
CA ILE A 139 -6.98 0.24 -1.86
C ILE A 139 -5.60 0.37 -2.48
N PHE A 140 -4.62 -0.31 -1.88
CA PHE A 140 -3.27 -0.45 -2.39
C PHE A 140 -2.98 -1.92 -2.71
N ILE A 141 -2.53 -2.21 -3.92
CA ILE A 141 -2.08 -3.54 -4.32
C ILE A 141 -0.58 -3.48 -4.59
N SER A 142 0.19 -4.31 -3.89
CA SER A 142 1.65 -4.37 -4.02
C SER A 142 2.13 -5.71 -4.55
N ASP A 143 3.29 -5.67 -5.21
CA ASP A 143 4.00 -6.88 -5.64
C ASP A 143 4.81 -7.53 -4.51
N ARG A 144 5.46 -8.67 -4.82
CA ARG A 144 6.31 -9.42 -3.87
C ARG A 144 7.47 -8.62 -3.28
N SER A 145 7.87 -7.54 -3.91
CA SER A 145 8.94 -6.66 -3.42
C SER A 145 8.44 -5.56 -2.47
N GLY A 146 7.12 -5.53 -2.21
CA GLY A 146 6.45 -4.46 -1.47
C GLY A 146 6.42 -3.14 -2.24
N THR A 147 6.47 -3.19 -3.57
CA THR A 147 6.24 -2.01 -4.42
C THR A 147 4.77 -1.94 -4.79
N ILE A 148 4.14 -0.80 -4.54
CA ILE A 148 2.76 -0.52 -4.93
C ILE A 148 2.68 -0.56 -6.46
N ARG A 149 1.73 -1.32 -6.98
CA ARG A 149 1.53 -1.48 -8.42
C ARG A 149 0.22 -0.89 -8.88
N TYR A 150 -0.81 -0.93 -8.03
CA TYR A 150 -2.13 -0.39 -8.32
C TYR A 150 -2.67 0.31 -7.08
N VAL A 151 -3.43 1.37 -7.31
CA VAL A 151 -4.12 2.15 -6.28
C VAL A 151 -5.53 2.46 -6.78
N HIS A 152 -6.53 2.19 -5.94
CA HIS A 152 -7.91 2.58 -6.20
C HIS A 152 -8.37 3.53 -5.10
N ILE A 153 -8.93 4.65 -5.50
CA ILE A 153 -9.34 5.73 -4.59
C ILE A 153 -10.75 6.14 -4.95
N ASP A 154 -11.66 6.11 -3.95
CA ASP A 154 -12.97 6.71 -4.07
C ASP A 154 -13.71 6.29 -5.36
N TYR A 155 -14.06 7.22 -6.22
CA TYR A 155 -14.85 6.95 -7.42
C TYR A 155 -14.02 7.12 -8.70
N PRO A 156 -14.13 6.18 -9.70
CA PRO A 156 -14.97 4.99 -9.67
C PRO A 156 -14.45 3.90 -8.74
N LEU A 157 -15.37 3.25 -8.00
CA LEU A 157 -15.01 2.13 -7.12
C LEU A 157 -14.37 0.99 -7.92
N ALA A 158 -13.39 0.33 -7.31
CA ALA A 158 -12.75 -0.83 -7.91
C ALA A 158 -13.77 -1.98 -8.07
N THR A 159 -13.79 -2.59 -9.23
CA THR A 159 -14.60 -3.79 -9.47
C THR A 159 -13.81 -5.04 -9.14
N TYR A 160 -14.51 -6.16 -8.94
CA TYR A 160 -13.87 -7.47 -8.83
C TYR A 160 -12.96 -7.77 -10.02
N ASP A 161 -13.44 -7.52 -11.25
CA ASP A 161 -12.69 -7.81 -12.48
C ASP A 161 -11.39 -6.99 -12.58
N ASP A 162 -11.41 -5.72 -12.14
CA ASP A 162 -10.21 -4.88 -12.09
C ASP A 162 -9.17 -5.49 -11.15
N MET A 163 -9.55 -5.74 -9.90
CA MET A 163 -8.65 -6.31 -8.88
C MET A 163 -8.18 -7.72 -9.23
N ALA A 164 -9.08 -8.56 -9.78
CA ALA A 164 -8.74 -9.92 -10.22
C ALA A 164 -7.69 -9.91 -11.35
N LYS A 165 -7.85 -9.02 -12.33
CA LYS A 165 -6.87 -8.84 -13.41
C LYS A 165 -5.51 -8.43 -12.86
N GLU A 166 -5.47 -7.43 -11.99
CA GLU A 166 -4.25 -6.89 -11.39
C GLU A 166 -3.53 -7.92 -10.53
N LEU A 167 -4.27 -8.64 -9.67
CA LEU A 167 -3.71 -9.71 -8.85
C LEU A 167 -3.17 -10.87 -9.70
N ASN A 168 -3.88 -11.26 -10.77
CA ASN A 168 -3.39 -12.28 -11.69
C ASN A 168 -2.11 -11.87 -12.41
N GLU A 169 -1.89 -10.59 -12.68
CA GLU A 169 -0.63 -10.09 -13.24
C GLU A 169 0.53 -10.23 -12.23
N LEU A 170 0.28 -10.00 -10.94
CA LEU A 170 1.30 -10.07 -9.88
C LEU A 170 1.60 -11.50 -9.40
N LEU A 171 0.71 -12.45 -9.66
CA LEU A 171 0.85 -13.85 -9.28
C LEU A 171 1.60 -14.70 -10.31
N LYS A 172 1.84 -14.18 -11.52
CA LYS A 172 2.68 -14.83 -12.55
C LYS A 172 4.15 -14.84 -12.14
#